data_ca46a5528a15d41e0c60f39ef213f8a2
#
_entry.id   ca46a5528a15d41e0c60f39ef213f8a2
#
_cell.length_a   1.000
_cell.length_b   1.000
_cell.length_c   1.000
_cell.angle_alpha   90.00
_cell.angle_beta   90.00
_cell.angle_gamma   90.00
#
_symmetry.space_group_name_H-M   'P 1'
#
loop_
_entity.id
_entity.type
_entity.pdbx_description
1 polymer ?
#
loop_
_entity_poly.entity_id
_entity_poly.type
_entity_poly.pdbx_seq_one_letter_code
_entity_poly.pdbx_strand_id
1 'polypeptide(L)'
;MPRKIANKIAPALCPKCGGVGYVVTDEGAAPCDCRLDHRTLNAFRDARIPRKFLQKSLEGFQSKSRRHKEIVTGAGQFVQTFRGRHADHPGRGLLLMGKEGTGKTHVAVGILKDVIRRGYTGLYWNVPELFLELRRLMRDDAELTEADLFDEATNADLLVLDDLGAERVSDYVIDRLYVLINGRYQNDTATIITTNRTLDELRAQIGPRIASRICEMCVAVEFPEGDYRLQNIK
;
A
#
# COMPACT_ATOMS: atom_id res chain seq x y z
N MET A 1 -5.74 -7.58 23.44
CA MET A 1 -4.32 -7.49 22.99
C MET A 1 -4.22 -8.26 21.68
N PRO A 2 -3.92 -7.66 20.53
CA PRO A 2 -3.87 -8.37 19.26
C PRO A 2 -2.62 -9.27 19.24
N ARG A 3 -2.83 -10.58 19.13
CA ARG A 3 -1.76 -11.54 18.91
C ARG A 3 -1.29 -11.45 17.45
N LYS A 4 -0.06 -11.04 17.25
CA LYS A 4 0.62 -10.94 15.97
C LYS A 4 0.83 -12.34 15.38
N ILE A 5 0.32 -12.57 14.17
CA ILE A 5 0.74 -13.72 13.34
C ILE A 5 2.17 -13.41 12.87
N ALA A 6 3.13 -13.90 13.64
CA ALA A 6 4.55 -13.76 13.33
C ALA A 6 4.94 -14.79 12.27
N ASN A 7 4.95 -14.38 11.01
CA ASN A 7 5.69 -15.11 9.98
C ASN A 7 7.19 -14.93 10.28
N LYS A 8 7.75 -15.89 11.04
CA LYS A 8 9.16 -15.91 11.49
C LYS A 8 10.09 -16.12 10.30
N ILE A 9 10.53 -15.01 9.70
CA ILE A 9 11.76 -15.01 8.92
C ILE A 9 12.77 -14.26 9.76
N ALA A 10 13.78 -14.98 10.24
CA ALA A 10 14.87 -14.38 11.00
C ALA A 10 15.44 -13.19 10.21
N PRO A 11 15.54 -11.99 10.82
CA PRO A 11 16.22 -10.89 10.17
C PRO A 11 17.66 -11.29 9.89
N ALA A 12 18.18 -10.91 8.73
CA ALA A 12 19.60 -11.01 8.49
C ALA A 12 20.31 -10.30 9.66
N LEU A 13 21.22 -11.01 10.35
CA LEU A 13 21.92 -10.47 11.50
C LEU A 13 22.66 -9.20 11.07
N CYS A 14 22.43 -8.09 11.74
CA CYS A 14 23.15 -6.86 11.48
C CYS A 14 24.65 -7.08 11.70
N PRO A 15 25.53 -6.79 10.74
CA PRO A 15 26.96 -7.02 10.89
C PRO A 15 27.60 -6.18 11.99
N LYS A 16 26.97 -5.07 12.43
CA LYS A 16 27.46 -4.20 13.49
C LYS A 16 27.11 -4.69 14.90
N CYS A 17 25.90 -5.22 15.09
CA CYS A 17 25.40 -5.58 16.44
C CYS A 17 24.93 -7.03 16.55
N GLY A 18 25.09 -7.86 15.53
CA GLY A 18 24.64 -9.26 15.56
C GLY A 18 23.11 -9.43 15.78
N GLY A 19 22.30 -8.39 15.48
CA GLY A 19 20.85 -8.42 15.68
C GLY A 19 20.38 -7.96 17.08
N VAL A 20 21.30 -7.63 17.99
CA VAL A 20 20.97 -7.19 19.38
C VAL A 20 20.38 -5.76 19.42
N GLY A 21 20.69 -4.93 18.42
CA GLY A 21 20.19 -3.56 18.30
C GLY A 21 20.97 -2.53 19.15
N TYR A 22 22.09 -2.93 19.76
CA TYR A 22 23.01 -2.07 20.50
C TYR A 22 24.45 -2.42 20.12
N VAL A 23 25.32 -1.43 20.11
CA VAL A 23 26.78 -1.57 19.97
C VAL A 23 27.44 -1.11 21.26
N VAL A 24 28.49 -1.79 21.67
CA VAL A 24 29.30 -1.39 22.82
C VAL A 24 30.30 -0.34 22.33
N THR A 25 30.31 0.83 22.99
CA THR A 25 31.27 1.92 22.77
C THR A 25 32.09 2.12 24.05
N ASP A 26 33.15 2.89 23.97
CA ASP A 26 33.99 3.23 25.14
C ASP A 26 33.20 3.99 26.22
N GLU A 27 32.08 4.61 25.84
CA GLU A 27 31.19 5.37 26.75
C GLU A 27 30.00 4.51 27.24
N GLY A 28 29.87 3.25 26.82
CA GLY A 28 28.79 2.33 27.19
C GLY A 28 28.03 1.78 26.01
N ALA A 29 26.82 1.22 26.23
CA ALA A 29 25.99 0.67 25.17
C ALA A 29 25.20 1.77 24.44
N ALA A 30 25.48 1.96 23.15
CA ALA A 30 24.75 2.89 22.27
C ALA A 30 23.77 2.15 21.36
N PRO A 31 22.61 2.75 20.99
CA PRO A 31 21.69 2.16 20.03
C PRO A 31 22.37 1.96 18.67
N CYS A 32 22.25 0.76 18.09
CA CYS A 32 22.76 0.51 16.75
C CYS A 32 21.82 1.17 15.71
N ASP A 33 22.42 1.73 14.66
CA ASP A 33 21.66 2.32 13.53
C ASP A 33 20.63 1.35 12.94
N CYS A 34 20.95 0.04 12.94
CA CYS A 34 20.04 -1.00 12.48
C CYS A 34 18.72 -1.08 13.28
N ARG A 35 18.65 -0.49 14.47
CA ARG A 35 17.43 -0.50 15.29
C ARG A 35 16.32 0.33 14.67
N LEU A 36 16.65 1.43 14.02
CA LEU A 36 15.70 2.20 13.18
C LEU A 36 15.29 1.40 11.96
N ASP A 37 16.26 0.75 11.29
CA ASP A 37 16.00 -0.08 10.10
C ASP A 37 15.10 -1.28 10.45
N HIS A 38 15.32 -1.93 11.59
CA HIS A 38 14.49 -3.04 12.05
C HIS A 38 13.05 -2.62 12.40
N ARG A 39 12.85 -1.47 13.03
CA ARG A 39 11.50 -0.94 13.32
C ARG A 39 10.77 -0.62 12.03
N THR A 40 11.44 0.06 11.11
CA THR A 40 10.88 0.40 9.80
C THR A 40 10.56 -0.85 8.98
N LEU A 41 11.46 -1.84 8.96
CA LEU A 41 11.21 -3.11 8.26
C LEU A 41 10.05 -3.89 8.88
N ASN A 42 9.90 -3.89 10.19
CA ASN A 42 8.75 -4.50 10.85
C ASN A 42 7.47 -3.74 10.49
N ALA A 43 7.47 -2.41 10.52
CA ALA A 43 6.32 -1.61 10.08
C ALA A 43 5.94 -1.88 8.62
N PHE A 44 6.91 -2.09 7.72
CA PHE A 44 6.62 -2.49 6.33
C PHE A 44 6.04 -3.89 6.21
N ARG A 45 6.44 -4.82 7.10
CA ARG A 45 5.85 -6.17 7.15
C ARG A 45 4.44 -6.13 7.73
N ASP A 46 4.25 -5.38 8.82
CA ASP A 46 2.94 -5.18 9.43
C ASP A 46 1.98 -4.51 8.42
N ALA A 47 2.49 -3.62 7.56
CA ALA A 47 1.78 -3.03 6.43
C ALA A 47 1.56 -3.98 5.23
N ARG A 48 1.92 -5.25 5.33
CA ARG A 48 1.77 -6.30 4.29
C ARG A 48 2.50 -6.00 2.97
N ILE A 49 3.53 -5.13 2.98
CA ILE A 49 4.28 -4.79 1.76
C ILE A 49 4.99 -6.05 1.22
N PRO A 50 4.74 -6.43 -0.05
CA PRO A 50 5.36 -7.62 -0.63
C PRO A 50 6.90 -7.50 -0.68
N ARG A 51 7.60 -8.61 -0.43
CA ARG A 51 9.08 -8.65 -0.37
C ARG A 51 9.75 -8.02 -1.59
N LYS A 52 9.22 -8.25 -2.80
CA LYS A 52 9.74 -7.70 -4.06
C LYS A 52 9.78 -6.17 -4.10
N PHE A 53 8.96 -5.51 -3.25
CA PHE A 53 8.88 -4.04 -3.17
C PHE A 53 9.63 -3.45 -1.98
N LEU A 54 10.19 -4.26 -1.06
CA LEU A 54 10.95 -3.75 0.09
C LEU A 54 12.14 -2.88 -0.33
N GLN A 55 12.79 -3.23 -1.45
CA GLN A 55 13.92 -2.47 -2.02
C GLN A 55 13.48 -1.33 -2.98
N LYS A 56 12.18 -1.21 -3.27
CA LYS A 56 11.66 -0.15 -4.14
C LYS A 56 11.40 1.12 -3.35
N SER A 57 11.75 2.29 -3.92
CA SER A 57 11.49 3.62 -3.35
C SER A 57 11.11 4.60 -4.44
N LEU A 58 10.54 5.76 -4.09
CA LEU A 58 10.25 6.83 -5.05
C LEU A 58 11.54 7.34 -5.72
N GLU A 59 12.62 7.48 -4.94
CA GLU A 59 13.94 7.91 -5.43
C GLU A 59 14.54 6.92 -6.42
N GLY A 60 14.36 5.62 -6.18
CA GLY A 60 14.83 4.53 -7.05
C GLY A 60 13.95 4.29 -8.28
N PHE A 61 12.90 5.09 -8.49
CA PHE A 61 12.04 4.95 -9.66
C PHE A 61 12.74 5.48 -10.92
N GLN A 62 12.89 4.60 -11.91
CA GLN A 62 13.52 4.95 -13.19
C GLN A 62 12.56 5.78 -14.07
N SER A 63 12.68 7.09 -14.02
CA SER A 63 11.86 8.00 -14.83
C SER A 63 12.35 8.06 -16.27
N LYS A 64 11.66 7.37 -17.20
CA LYS A 64 12.03 7.29 -18.62
C LYS A 64 11.40 8.39 -19.49
N SER A 65 10.46 9.15 -18.97
CA SER A 65 9.78 10.24 -19.69
C SER A 65 9.55 11.42 -18.76
N ARG A 66 9.22 12.58 -19.35
CA ARG A 66 8.80 13.77 -18.62
C ARG A 66 7.60 13.43 -17.71
N ARG A 67 6.62 12.68 -18.22
CA ARG A 67 5.43 12.29 -17.47
C ARG A 67 5.77 11.44 -16.23
N HIS A 68 6.74 10.53 -16.33
CA HIS A 68 7.21 9.78 -15.16
C HIS A 68 7.83 10.68 -14.10
N LYS A 69 8.60 11.69 -14.50
CA LYS A 69 9.18 12.68 -13.56
C LYS A 69 8.09 13.47 -12.84
N GLU A 70 7.08 13.92 -13.58
CA GLU A 70 5.92 14.63 -13.01
C GLU A 70 5.18 13.75 -11.98
N ILE A 71 4.96 12.45 -12.29
CA ILE A 71 4.31 11.51 -11.39
C ILE A 71 5.12 11.33 -10.11
N VAL A 72 6.44 11.11 -10.20
CA VAL A 72 7.29 10.94 -9.02
C VAL A 72 7.35 12.23 -8.19
N THR A 73 7.42 13.38 -8.83
CA THR A 73 7.37 14.68 -8.14
C THR A 73 6.05 14.86 -7.41
N GLY A 74 4.91 14.57 -8.06
CA GLY A 74 3.59 14.61 -7.44
C GLY A 74 3.45 13.61 -6.30
N ALA A 75 4.02 12.41 -6.43
CA ALA A 75 4.07 11.41 -5.36
C ALA A 75 4.86 11.93 -4.15
N GLY A 76 6.00 12.58 -4.36
CA GLY A 76 6.77 13.22 -3.29
C GLY A 76 5.99 14.35 -2.61
N GLN A 77 5.28 15.19 -3.36
CA GLN A 77 4.41 16.24 -2.83
C GLN A 77 3.27 15.64 -2.00
N PHE A 78 2.62 14.56 -2.48
CA PHE A 78 1.61 13.83 -1.74
C PHE A 78 2.15 13.37 -0.38
N VAL A 79 3.35 12.76 -0.34
CA VAL A 79 3.98 12.34 0.91
C VAL A 79 4.23 13.54 1.84
N GLN A 80 4.75 14.66 1.33
CA GLN A 80 5.07 15.85 2.14
C GLN A 80 3.82 16.49 2.75
N THR A 81 2.72 16.56 1.98
CA THR A 81 1.46 17.16 2.43
C THR A 81 0.54 16.19 3.14
N PHE A 82 0.88 14.90 3.16
CA PHE A 82 0.06 13.87 3.80
C PHE A 82 -0.22 14.20 5.27
N ARG A 83 -1.49 14.10 5.65
CA ARG A 83 -1.99 14.19 7.01
C ARG A 83 -2.77 12.91 7.29
N GLY A 84 -2.55 12.29 8.43
CA GLY A 84 -3.27 11.08 8.80
C GLY A 84 -4.78 11.32 8.96
N ARG A 85 -5.53 10.26 9.14
CA ARG A 85 -7.01 10.24 9.26
C ARG A 85 -7.59 11.14 10.37
N HIS A 86 -6.78 11.59 11.31
CA HIS A 86 -7.21 12.46 12.40
C HIS A 86 -7.04 13.95 12.09
N ALA A 87 -6.62 14.30 10.88
CA ALA A 87 -6.54 15.69 10.47
C ALA A 87 -7.92 16.23 10.05
N ASP A 88 -8.15 17.53 10.25
CA ASP A 88 -9.37 18.19 9.80
C ASP A 88 -9.60 18.06 8.28
N HIS A 89 -8.51 17.93 7.52
CA HIS A 89 -8.52 17.69 6.09
C HIS A 89 -7.45 16.66 5.72
N PRO A 90 -7.75 15.35 5.79
CA PRO A 90 -6.77 14.28 5.56
C PRO A 90 -6.22 14.23 4.14
N GLY A 91 -6.89 14.84 3.20
CA GLY A 91 -6.45 14.91 1.81
C GLY A 91 -7.02 13.79 0.94
N ARG A 92 -7.00 14.05 -0.37
CA ARG A 92 -7.49 13.07 -1.37
C ARG A 92 -6.47 11.97 -1.59
N GLY A 93 -6.96 10.75 -1.87
CA GLY A 93 -6.15 9.63 -2.33
C GLY A 93 -5.70 9.77 -3.79
N LEU A 94 -5.12 8.70 -4.34
CA LEU A 94 -4.67 8.64 -5.72
C LEU A 94 -5.26 7.42 -6.44
N LEU A 95 -5.75 7.62 -7.67
CA LEU A 95 -6.11 6.55 -8.59
C LEU A 95 -5.03 6.46 -9.70
N LEU A 96 -4.14 5.48 -9.59
CA LEU A 96 -3.03 5.28 -10.51
C LEU A 96 -3.47 4.33 -11.64
N MET A 97 -3.64 4.86 -12.85
CA MET A 97 -4.14 4.13 -14.01
C MET A 97 -3.05 3.94 -15.07
N GLY A 98 -3.16 2.89 -15.88
CA GLY A 98 -2.28 2.63 -17.02
C GLY A 98 -2.01 1.15 -17.22
N LYS A 99 -1.41 0.78 -18.34
CA LYS A 99 -1.11 -0.61 -18.70
C LYS A 99 -0.19 -1.32 -17.68
N GLU A 100 -0.06 -2.62 -17.82
CA GLU A 100 0.85 -3.44 -17.02
C GLU A 100 2.29 -2.97 -17.19
N GLY A 101 3.10 -3.16 -16.14
CA GLY A 101 4.54 -2.86 -16.20
C GLY A 101 4.92 -1.38 -16.18
N THR A 102 3.96 -0.43 -16.16
CA THR A 102 4.24 1.03 -16.18
C THR A 102 4.76 1.60 -14.86
N GLY A 103 4.77 0.81 -13.77
CA GLY A 103 5.34 1.23 -12.48
C GLY A 103 4.34 1.74 -11.45
N LYS A 104 3.02 1.62 -11.66
CA LYS A 104 1.97 2.03 -10.72
C LYS A 104 2.18 1.51 -9.30
N THR A 105 2.31 0.18 -9.16
CA THR A 105 2.55 -0.47 -7.86
C THR A 105 3.85 0.01 -7.22
N HIS A 106 4.91 0.25 -8.01
CA HIS A 106 6.19 0.78 -7.48
C HIS A 106 5.98 2.15 -6.83
N VAL A 107 5.27 3.06 -7.51
CA VAL A 107 4.97 4.40 -6.98
C VAL A 107 4.05 4.31 -5.77
N ALA A 108 2.97 3.51 -5.84
CA ALA A 108 2.04 3.31 -4.73
C ALA A 108 2.75 2.83 -3.46
N VAL A 109 3.58 1.79 -3.59
CA VAL A 109 4.35 1.25 -2.45
C VAL A 109 5.44 2.22 -2.01
N GLY A 110 6.07 2.97 -2.92
CA GLY A 110 7.02 4.02 -2.58
C GLY A 110 6.40 5.07 -1.67
N ILE A 111 5.22 5.58 -2.04
CA ILE A 111 4.43 6.52 -1.22
C ILE A 111 4.10 5.90 0.15
N LEU A 112 3.56 4.68 0.17
CA LEU A 112 3.17 3.99 1.39
C LEU A 112 4.35 3.89 2.37
N LYS A 113 5.52 3.48 1.89
CA LYS A 113 6.73 3.37 2.70
C LYS A 113 7.17 4.71 3.29
N ASP A 114 7.11 5.77 2.51
CA ASP A 114 7.51 7.09 2.97
C ASP A 114 6.52 7.69 3.96
N VAL A 115 5.21 7.41 3.81
CA VAL A 115 4.18 7.76 4.78
C VAL A 115 4.39 7.00 6.09
N ILE A 116 4.71 5.70 6.04
CA ILE A 116 5.03 4.88 7.23
C ILE A 116 6.31 5.40 7.94
N ARG A 117 7.35 5.80 7.18
CA ARG A 117 8.57 6.40 7.75
C ARG A 117 8.29 7.70 8.49
N ARG A 118 7.25 8.43 8.10
CA ARG A 118 6.80 9.64 8.79
C ARG A 118 5.96 9.36 10.03
N GLY A 119 5.75 8.09 10.40
CA GLY A 119 5.07 7.66 11.61
C GLY A 119 3.57 7.41 11.47
N TYR A 120 3.03 7.46 10.26
CA TYR A 120 1.63 7.13 9.99
C TYR A 120 1.44 5.61 9.83
N THR A 121 0.23 5.15 10.08
CA THR A 121 -0.16 3.76 9.79
C THR A 121 -0.44 3.59 8.31
N GLY A 122 -0.02 2.46 7.75
CA GLY A 122 -0.23 2.15 6.34
C GLY A 122 -0.51 0.67 6.14
N LEU A 123 -1.29 0.35 5.11
CA LEU A 123 -1.65 -1.01 4.77
C LEU A 123 -1.63 -1.20 3.25
N TYR A 124 -1.11 -2.33 2.81
CA TYR A 124 -1.12 -2.75 1.40
C TYR A 124 -1.96 -4.02 1.23
N TRP A 125 -2.83 -4.00 0.24
CA TRP A 125 -3.53 -5.17 -0.25
C TRP A 125 -3.47 -5.24 -1.78
N ASN A 126 -3.06 -6.38 -2.30
CA ASN A 126 -3.40 -6.76 -3.67
C ASN A 126 -4.86 -7.21 -3.67
N VAL A 127 -5.71 -6.59 -4.49
CA VAL A 127 -7.16 -6.78 -4.42
C VAL A 127 -7.58 -8.24 -4.64
N PRO A 128 -7.06 -8.96 -5.64
CA PRO A 128 -7.30 -10.40 -5.78
C PRO A 128 -6.94 -11.22 -4.53
N GLU A 129 -5.81 -10.92 -3.89
CA GLU A 129 -5.36 -11.62 -2.67
C GLU A 129 -6.26 -11.29 -1.47
N LEU A 130 -6.72 -10.05 -1.33
CA LEU A 130 -7.67 -9.63 -0.30
C LEU A 130 -8.96 -10.47 -0.38
N PHE A 131 -9.54 -10.59 -1.58
CA PHE A 131 -10.77 -11.38 -1.74
C PHE A 131 -10.55 -12.88 -1.57
N LEU A 132 -9.35 -13.38 -1.85
CA LEU A 132 -9.01 -14.76 -1.54
C LEU A 132 -8.97 -15.00 -0.02
N GLU A 133 -8.35 -14.08 0.71
CA GLU A 133 -8.28 -14.16 2.18
C GLU A 133 -9.67 -14.03 2.83
N LEU A 134 -10.51 -13.09 2.38
CA LEU A 134 -11.88 -12.97 2.85
C LEU A 134 -12.69 -14.27 2.68
N ARG A 135 -12.53 -14.96 1.52
CA ARG A 135 -13.20 -16.25 1.31
C ARG A 135 -12.67 -17.36 2.21
N ARG A 136 -11.40 -17.32 2.60
CA ARG A 136 -10.81 -18.27 3.54
C ARG A 136 -11.39 -18.07 4.94
N LEU A 137 -11.48 -16.83 5.40
CA LEU A 137 -12.04 -16.48 6.70
C LEU A 137 -13.52 -16.91 6.86
N MET A 138 -14.26 -17.07 5.75
CA MET A 138 -15.64 -17.58 5.79
C MET A 138 -15.73 -19.09 6.03
N ARG A 139 -14.63 -19.85 5.87
CA ARG A 139 -14.63 -21.33 5.90
C ARG A 139 -14.01 -21.91 7.14
N ASP A 140 -13.16 -21.16 7.81
CA ASP A 140 -12.37 -21.63 8.95
C ASP A 140 -12.85 -20.95 10.24
N ASP A 141 -12.84 -21.68 11.36
CA ASP A 141 -12.93 -21.13 12.72
C ASP A 141 -11.64 -20.35 13.06
N ALA A 142 -11.27 -19.40 12.21
CA ALA A 142 -10.04 -18.64 12.36
C ALA A 142 -10.15 -17.63 13.51
N GLU A 143 -9.05 -17.42 14.25
CA GLU A 143 -8.98 -16.39 15.29
C GLU A 143 -9.17 -14.96 14.72
N LEU A 144 -8.91 -14.75 13.42
CA LEU A 144 -9.11 -13.50 12.70
C LEU A 144 -10.43 -13.55 11.94
N THR A 145 -11.27 -12.54 12.11
CA THR A 145 -12.55 -12.43 11.44
C THR A 145 -12.50 -11.52 10.22
N GLU A 146 -13.50 -11.63 9.34
CA GLU A 146 -13.67 -10.68 8.25
C GLU A 146 -13.78 -9.23 8.77
N ALA A 147 -14.47 -9.03 9.91
CA ALA A 147 -14.61 -7.72 10.54
C ALA A 147 -13.24 -7.14 10.94
N ASP A 148 -12.35 -7.93 11.54
CA ASP A 148 -11.02 -7.48 11.94
C ASP A 148 -10.19 -7.00 10.73
N LEU A 149 -10.31 -7.71 9.59
CA LEU A 149 -9.62 -7.34 8.36
C LEU A 149 -10.16 -6.03 7.77
N PHE A 150 -11.50 -5.85 7.78
CA PHE A 150 -12.11 -4.60 7.35
C PHE A 150 -11.79 -3.44 8.27
N ASP A 151 -11.77 -3.67 9.58
CA ASP A 151 -11.41 -2.66 10.57
C ASP A 151 -9.96 -2.22 10.39
N GLU A 152 -9.03 -3.16 10.19
CA GLU A 152 -7.63 -2.84 9.88
C GLU A 152 -7.52 -1.98 8.60
N ALA A 153 -8.19 -2.40 7.51
CA ALA A 153 -8.15 -1.71 6.23
C ALA A 153 -8.86 -0.34 6.25
N THR A 154 -9.95 -0.22 7.00
CA THR A 154 -10.70 1.05 7.12
C THR A 154 -9.96 2.05 8.00
N ASN A 155 -9.26 1.58 9.04
CA ASN A 155 -8.63 2.42 10.04
C ASN A 155 -7.17 2.81 9.73
N ALA A 156 -6.52 2.21 8.74
CA ALA A 156 -5.18 2.64 8.33
C ALA A 156 -5.19 4.09 7.81
N ASP A 157 -4.20 4.92 8.20
CA ASP A 157 -4.07 6.29 7.70
C ASP A 157 -3.95 6.32 6.17
N LEU A 158 -3.21 5.37 5.60
CA LEU A 158 -3.09 5.18 4.15
C LEU A 158 -3.31 3.72 3.78
N LEU A 159 -4.30 3.46 2.92
CA LEU A 159 -4.52 2.15 2.31
C LEU A 159 -4.07 2.15 0.85
N VAL A 160 -3.32 1.13 0.45
CA VAL A 160 -3.04 0.83 -0.96
C VAL A 160 -3.86 -0.39 -1.37
N LEU A 161 -4.72 -0.21 -2.37
CA LEU A 161 -5.46 -1.27 -3.07
C LEU A 161 -4.84 -1.46 -4.46
N ASP A 162 -4.01 -2.49 -4.59
CA ASP A 162 -3.24 -2.76 -5.81
C ASP A 162 -3.96 -3.74 -6.75
N ASP A 163 -3.89 -3.45 -8.05
CA ASP A 163 -4.49 -4.25 -9.13
C ASP A 163 -6.03 -4.37 -9.04
N LEU A 164 -6.74 -3.29 -8.69
CA LEU A 164 -8.21 -3.26 -8.74
C LEU A 164 -8.72 -3.50 -10.16
N GLY A 165 -9.66 -4.42 -10.31
CA GLY A 165 -10.23 -4.82 -11.59
C GLY A 165 -9.49 -5.98 -12.26
N ALA A 166 -8.51 -6.60 -11.59
CA ALA A 166 -7.87 -7.84 -12.03
C ALA A 166 -8.64 -9.10 -11.58
N GLU A 167 -9.47 -8.98 -10.55
CA GLU A 167 -10.27 -10.06 -9.99
C GLU A 167 -11.49 -10.40 -10.85
N ARG A 168 -11.99 -11.64 -10.68
CA ARG A 168 -13.32 -12.02 -11.20
C ARG A 168 -14.40 -11.39 -10.33
N VAL A 169 -15.22 -10.58 -10.96
CA VAL A 169 -16.32 -9.87 -10.31
C VAL A 169 -17.44 -10.87 -9.99
N SER A 170 -17.85 -10.90 -8.72
CA SER A 170 -19.05 -11.56 -8.23
C SER A 170 -19.79 -10.59 -7.31
N ASP A 171 -21.06 -10.80 -7.05
CA ASP A 171 -21.85 -9.95 -6.15
C ASP A 171 -21.16 -9.82 -4.77
N TYR A 172 -20.61 -10.92 -4.26
CA TYR A 172 -19.83 -10.91 -3.02
C TYR A 172 -18.63 -9.95 -3.09
N VAL A 173 -17.86 -9.96 -4.17
CA VAL A 173 -16.71 -9.06 -4.36
C VAL A 173 -17.17 -7.61 -4.40
N ILE A 174 -18.25 -7.32 -5.11
CA ILE A 174 -18.83 -5.97 -5.22
C ILE A 174 -19.30 -5.47 -3.85
N ASP A 175 -20.02 -6.29 -3.11
CA ASP A 175 -20.52 -5.92 -1.78
C ASP A 175 -19.38 -5.63 -0.80
N ARG A 176 -18.35 -6.47 -0.78
CA ARG A 176 -17.19 -6.28 0.10
C ARG A 176 -16.35 -5.07 -0.30
N LEU A 177 -16.13 -4.87 -1.59
CA LEU A 177 -15.45 -3.69 -2.11
C LEU A 177 -16.23 -2.41 -1.77
N TYR A 178 -17.57 -2.45 -1.92
CA TYR A 178 -18.42 -1.34 -1.53
C TYR A 178 -18.28 -0.99 -0.04
N VAL A 179 -18.34 -1.98 0.85
CA VAL A 179 -18.18 -1.75 2.30
C VAL A 179 -16.84 -1.09 2.59
N LEU A 180 -15.74 -1.59 2.02
CA LEU A 180 -14.40 -1.03 2.25
C LEU A 180 -14.28 0.40 1.72
N ILE A 181 -14.61 0.63 0.45
CA ILE A 181 -14.50 1.95 -0.18
C ILE A 181 -15.44 2.96 0.49
N ASN A 182 -16.67 2.54 0.82
CA ASN A 182 -17.63 3.39 1.51
C ASN A 182 -17.18 3.75 2.93
N GLY A 183 -16.62 2.81 3.68
CA GLY A 183 -16.10 3.06 5.02
C GLY A 183 -14.96 4.09 4.99
N ARG A 184 -14.03 3.96 4.05
CA ARG A 184 -12.94 4.92 3.88
C ARG A 184 -13.42 6.28 3.35
N TYR A 185 -14.39 6.28 2.44
CA TYR A 185 -15.04 7.50 1.95
C TYR A 185 -15.71 8.27 3.08
N GLN A 186 -16.50 7.59 3.93
CA GLN A 186 -17.18 8.23 5.06
C GLN A 186 -16.23 8.75 6.14
N ASN A 187 -15.10 8.09 6.33
CA ASN A 187 -14.07 8.49 7.29
C ASN A 187 -13.04 9.47 6.68
N ASP A 188 -13.23 9.89 5.44
CA ASP A 188 -12.34 10.80 4.70
C ASP A 188 -10.86 10.35 4.73
N THR A 189 -10.63 9.03 4.66
CA THR A 189 -9.29 8.45 4.76
C THR A 189 -8.63 8.24 3.39
N ALA A 190 -7.36 8.62 3.28
CA ALA A 190 -6.63 8.57 2.02
C ALA A 190 -6.41 7.12 1.53
N THR A 191 -6.74 6.89 0.25
CA THR A 191 -6.59 5.58 -0.39
C THR A 191 -5.85 5.72 -1.72
N ILE A 192 -4.83 4.89 -1.93
CA ILE A 192 -4.17 4.76 -3.24
C ILE A 192 -4.69 3.51 -3.91
N ILE A 193 -5.21 3.67 -5.11
CA ILE A 193 -5.73 2.56 -5.91
C ILE A 193 -4.89 2.45 -7.17
N THR A 194 -4.44 1.25 -7.54
CA THR A 194 -3.86 0.99 -8.86
C THR A 194 -4.77 0.14 -9.71
N THR A 195 -4.82 0.40 -10.99
CA THR A 195 -5.63 -0.37 -11.94
C THR A 195 -5.01 -0.34 -13.34
N ASN A 196 -5.23 -1.42 -14.10
CA ASN A 196 -4.91 -1.50 -15.53
C ASN A 196 -6.11 -1.12 -16.40
N ARG A 197 -7.26 -0.83 -15.80
CA ARG A 197 -8.49 -0.46 -16.47
C ARG A 197 -8.57 1.04 -16.69
N THR A 198 -9.27 1.44 -17.73
CA THR A 198 -9.78 2.80 -17.86
C THR A 198 -10.88 3.05 -16.84
N LEU A 199 -11.24 4.30 -16.60
CA LEU A 199 -12.31 4.64 -15.65
C LEU A 199 -13.66 4.04 -16.07
N ASP A 200 -13.95 4.03 -17.37
CA ASP A 200 -15.20 3.46 -17.90
C ASP A 200 -15.25 1.94 -17.73
N GLU A 201 -14.15 1.25 -18.03
CA GLU A 201 -14.03 -0.20 -17.80
C GLU A 201 -14.16 -0.53 -16.31
N LEU A 202 -13.51 0.24 -15.44
CA LEU A 202 -13.60 0.06 -14.00
C LEU A 202 -15.04 0.27 -13.52
N ARG A 203 -15.70 1.35 -13.97
CA ARG A 203 -17.11 1.63 -13.67
C ARG A 203 -18.05 0.52 -14.13
N ALA A 204 -17.82 -0.03 -15.32
CA ALA A 204 -18.61 -1.15 -15.82
C ALA A 204 -18.42 -2.42 -14.98
N GLN A 205 -17.22 -2.63 -14.42
CA GLN A 205 -16.85 -3.81 -13.68
C GLN A 205 -17.30 -3.77 -12.21
N ILE A 206 -17.04 -2.66 -11.47
CA ILE A 206 -17.32 -2.54 -10.03
C ILE A 206 -18.62 -1.79 -9.71
N GLY A 207 -19.28 -1.32 -10.74
CA GLY A 207 -20.54 -0.57 -10.62
C GLY A 207 -20.38 0.93 -10.37
N PRO A 208 -21.41 1.72 -10.72
CA PRO A 208 -21.34 3.18 -10.70
C PRO A 208 -21.19 3.76 -9.29
N ARG A 209 -21.74 3.10 -8.28
CA ARG A 209 -21.68 3.57 -6.87
C ARG A 209 -20.27 3.59 -6.32
N ILE A 210 -19.49 2.51 -6.54
CA ILE A 210 -18.11 2.40 -6.08
C ILE A 210 -17.22 3.34 -6.90
N ALA A 211 -17.36 3.33 -8.23
CA ALA A 211 -16.60 4.19 -9.11
C ALA A 211 -16.78 5.69 -8.79
N SER A 212 -18.00 6.13 -8.49
CA SER A 212 -18.28 7.52 -8.11
C SER A 212 -17.51 7.93 -6.85
N ARG A 213 -17.49 7.08 -5.80
CA ARG A 213 -16.72 7.35 -4.58
C ARG A 213 -15.22 7.41 -4.82
N ILE A 214 -14.70 6.49 -5.63
CA ILE A 214 -13.29 6.49 -6.00
C ILE A 214 -12.92 7.80 -6.72
N CYS A 215 -13.75 8.28 -7.65
CA CYS A 215 -13.52 9.55 -8.35
C CYS A 215 -13.56 10.76 -7.41
N GLU A 216 -14.40 10.73 -6.39
CA GLU A 216 -14.51 11.82 -5.43
C GLU A 216 -13.34 11.83 -4.44
N MET A 217 -12.96 10.67 -3.91
CA MET A 217 -11.91 10.54 -2.90
C MET A 217 -10.49 10.48 -3.47
N CYS A 218 -10.30 10.28 -4.78
CA CYS A 218 -8.99 10.11 -5.40
C CYS A 218 -8.73 11.13 -6.54
N VAL A 219 -7.47 11.54 -6.65
CA VAL A 219 -6.98 12.25 -7.84
C VAL A 219 -6.48 11.21 -8.85
N ALA A 220 -7.00 11.26 -10.07
CA ALA A 220 -6.59 10.35 -11.13
C ALA A 220 -5.20 10.72 -11.69
N VAL A 221 -4.33 9.72 -11.80
CA VAL A 221 -2.98 9.84 -12.33
C VAL A 221 -2.79 8.76 -13.39
N GLU A 222 -2.64 9.19 -14.64
CA GLU A 222 -2.42 8.28 -15.76
C GLU A 222 -0.93 8.09 -16.04
N PHE A 223 -0.51 6.82 -16.06
CA PHE A 223 0.87 6.43 -16.38
C PHE A 223 1.03 6.30 -17.89
N PRO A 224 2.16 6.80 -18.44
CA PRO A 224 2.45 6.64 -19.85
C PRO A 224 2.67 5.17 -20.21
N GLU A 225 2.45 4.84 -21.49
CA GLU A 225 2.69 3.50 -21.99
C GLU A 225 4.17 3.10 -21.88
N GLY A 226 4.39 1.82 -21.68
CA GLY A 226 5.71 1.20 -21.61
C GLY A 226 5.80 0.16 -20.50
N ASP A 227 6.30 -1.03 -20.83
CA ASP A 227 6.51 -2.10 -19.86
C ASP A 227 7.97 -2.14 -19.42
N TYR A 228 8.22 -1.78 -18.16
CA TYR A 228 9.56 -1.84 -17.55
C TYR A 228 10.05 -3.28 -17.34
N ARG A 229 9.15 -4.27 -17.29
CA ARG A 229 9.50 -5.68 -17.05
C ARG A 229 10.12 -6.30 -18.30
N LEU A 230 9.58 -5.99 -19.47
CA LEU A 230 10.06 -6.54 -20.76
C LEU A 230 11.41 -5.95 -21.20
N GLN A 231 11.80 -4.79 -20.71
CA GLN A 231 13.05 -4.13 -21.08
C GLN A 231 14.29 -4.69 -20.34
N ASN A 232 14.10 -5.51 -19.31
CA ASN A 232 15.18 -6.16 -18.57
C ASN A 232 15.39 -7.64 -18.98
N ILE A 233 14.70 -8.11 -20.02
CA ILE A 233 14.94 -9.41 -20.64
C ILE A 233 16.05 -9.21 -21.67
N LYS A 234 17.30 -9.34 -21.23
CA LYS A 234 18.47 -9.50 -22.08
C LYS A 234 19.14 -10.82 -21.77
#